data_744b3946d5d4df63c4bb85130dc2e673
#
_entry.id   744b3946d5d4df63c4bb85130dc2e673
#
_cell.length_a   1.000
_cell.length_b   1.000
_cell.length_c   1.000
_cell.angle_alpha   90.00
_cell.angle_beta   90.00
_cell.angle_gamma   90.00
#
_symmetry.space_group_name_H-M   'P 1'
#
loop_
_entity.id
_entity.type
_entity.pdbx_description
1 polymer ?
#
loop_
_entity_poly.entity_id
_entity_poly.type
_entity_poly.pdbx_seq_one_letter_code
_entity_poly.pdbx_strand_id
1 'polypeptide(L)'
;MFFRLLTGAVTLVVCSTALGQTPLVSPAISYTRDIQPILTEKCVACHACNDAACQLNLGSAEGATRGASKVPVYQGDRTTAVAPTRIFYDAKGQQEWRNKGFYSVLDAQGAQAALMARMLELGHSAPLTPNAKLPEDIVLGLNRENVCPAPGEFNAYAQSHPKEGMPLAVTGLTDQQYSTVQTWLAQGAKVDQQAIKPTAVEAAQIAEWEELFNR
;
A
#
# COMPACT_ATOMS: atom_id res chain seq x y z
N MET A 1 51.06 25.70 71.03
CA MET A 1 51.54 25.95 69.65
C MET A 1 50.76 25.00 68.75
N PHE A 2 49.59 25.51 68.23
CA PHE A 2 48.63 24.69 67.46
C PHE A 2 48.78 25.07 65.98
N PHE A 3 49.20 24.11 65.18
CA PHE A 3 49.25 24.21 63.71
C PHE A 3 47.90 23.80 63.13
N ARG A 4 47.17 24.70 62.48
CA ARG A 4 45.96 24.39 61.72
C ARG A 4 46.37 24.10 60.26
N LEU A 5 46.15 22.87 59.81
CA LEU A 5 46.19 22.51 58.41
C LEU A 5 44.85 22.92 57.73
N LEU A 6 44.92 23.81 56.76
CA LEU A 6 43.82 24.07 55.82
C LEU A 6 43.90 23.09 54.67
N THR A 7 42.90 22.20 54.60
CA THR A 7 42.66 21.35 53.45
C THR A 7 41.74 22.07 52.44
N GLY A 8 42.29 22.55 51.32
CA GLY A 8 41.52 23.11 50.24
C GLY A 8 40.89 22.02 49.37
N ALA A 9 39.56 21.96 49.33
CA ALA A 9 38.83 21.10 48.44
C ALA A 9 38.79 21.74 47.02
N VAL A 10 39.40 21.10 46.04
CA VAL A 10 39.29 21.49 44.62
C VAL A 10 38.05 20.79 44.03
N THR A 11 37.00 21.57 43.77
CA THR A 11 35.80 21.08 43.11
C THR A 11 36.04 21.09 41.59
N LEU A 12 36.18 19.89 41.00
CA LEU A 12 36.24 19.73 39.56
C LEU A 12 34.82 19.81 38.97
N VAL A 13 34.51 20.90 38.28
CA VAL A 13 33.27 21.03 37.49
C VAL A 13 33.45 20.30 36.19
N VAL A 14 32.86 19.09 36.09
CA VAL A 14 32.79 18.35 34.85
C VAL A 14 31.67 18.95 33.99
N CYS A 15 32.03 19.73 32.99
CA CYS A 15 31.11 20.28 31.98
C CYS A 15 30.75 19.14 31.00
N SER A 16 29.62 18.45 31.24
CA SER A 16 29.09 17.44 30.29
C SER A 16 28.51 18.15 29.09
N THR A 17 29.24 18.17 27.97
CA THR A 17 28.72 18.59 26.66
C THR A 17 27.78 17.49 26.17
N ALA A 18 26.49 17.69 26.31
CA ALA A 18 25.46 16.88 25.65
C ALA A 18 25.57 17.12 24.14
N LEU A 19 26.20 16.19 23.43
CA LEU A 19 26.15 16.10 21.97
C LEU A 19 24.69 15.83 21.60
N GLY A 20 23.98 16.88 21.20
CA GLY A 20 22.64 16.76 20.65
C GLY A 20 22.69 15.91 19.39
N GLN A 21 22.28 14.64 19.50
CA GLN A 21 22.02 13.82 18.32
C GLN A 21 20.80 14.42 17.62
N THR A 22 21.03 15.12 16.50
CA THR A 22 19.96 15.44 15.56
C THR A 22 19.32 14.12 15.14
N PRO A 23 18.00 13.93 15.32
CA PRO A 23 17.35 12.72 14.84
C PRO A 23 17.58 12.64 13.33
N LEU A 24 18.18 11.54 12.87
CA LEU A 24 18.27 11.21 11.45
C LEU A 24 16.83 11.04 10.97
N VAL A 25 16.24 12.12 10.42
CA VAL A 25 14.95 12.04 9.74
C VAL A 25 15.18 11.16 8.53
N SER A 26 14.72 9.92 8.60
CA SER A 26 14.74 9.03 7.44
C SER A 26 14.02 9.74 6.29
N PRO A 27 14.60 9.81 5.09
CA PRO A 27 13.96 10.52 3.98
C PRO A 27 12.56 9.95 3.74
N ALA A 28 11.60 10.83 3.52
CA ALA A 28 10.23 10.42 3.26
C ALA A 28 10.19 9.52 2.00
N ILE A 29 9.53 8.39 2.13
CA ILE A 29 9.36 7.45 1.01
C ILE A 29 8.39 8.07 0.01
N SER A 30 8.82 8.17 -1.25
CA SER A 30 8.01 8.67 -2.36
C SER A 30 7.21 7.55 -2.99
N TYR A 31 5.90 7.76 -3.17
CA TYR A 31 5.07 6.78 -3.87
C TYR A 31 5.58 6.51 -5.29
N THR A 32 5.81 7.57 -6.06
CA THR A 32 6.19 7.45 -7.48
C THR A 32 7.57 6.82 -7.67
N ARG A 33 8.55 7.21 -6.82
CA ARG A 33 9.93 6.74 -6.95
C ARG A 33 10.17 5.38 -6.31
N ASP A 34 9.60 5.16 -5.12
CA ASP A 34 10.00 4.03 -4.27
C ASP A 34 8.93 2.92 -4.20
N ILE A 35 7.64 3.28 -4.30
CA ILE A 35 6.53 2.34 -4.12
C ILE A 35 5.94 1.86 -5.44
N GLN A 36 5.63 2.77 -6.36
CA GLN A 36 5.00 2.42 -7.63
C GLN A 36 5.79 1.38 -8.44
N PRO A 37 7.13 1.43 -8.53
CA PRO A 37 7.90 0.38 -9.20
C PRO A 37 7.72 -1.00 -8.55
N ILE A 38 7.66 -1.08 -7.21
CA ILE A 38 7.42 -2.34 -6.48
C ILE A 38 6.02 -2.86 -6.78
N LEU A 39 5.00 -2.00 -6.71
CA LEU A 39 3.62 -2.39 -7.05
C LEU A 39 3.51 -2.87 -8.49
N THR A 40 4.17 -2.18 -9.43
CA THR A 40 4.19 -2.56 -10.84
C THR A 40 4.80 -3.93 -11.05
N GLU A 41 5.91 -4.22 -10.40
CA GLU A 41 6.60 -5.51 -10.53
C GLU A 41 5.83 -6.67 -9.87
N LYS A 42 5.25 -6.44 -8.69
CA LYS A 42 4.76 -7.53 -7.82
C LYS A 42 3.24 -7.66 -7.72
N CYS A 43 2.49 -6.62 -8.07
CA CYS A 43 1.06 -6.56 -7.76
C CYS A 43 0.18 -6.32 -8.98
N VAL A 44 0.63 -5.48 -9.92
CA VAL A 44 -0.16 -4.99 -11.05
C VAL A 44 -0.61 -6.12 -11.99
N ALA A 45 0.15 -7.21 -12.10
CA ALA A 45 -0.26 -8.35 -12.93
C ALA A 45 -1.65 -8.91 -12.56
N CYS A 46 -2.03 -8.83 -11.27
CA CYS A 46 -3.34 -9.27 -10.77
C CYS A 46 -4.24 -8.10 -10.35
N HIS A 47 -3.67 -6.93 -10.08
CA HIS A 47 -4.35 -5.79 -9.47
C HIS A 47 -4.27 -4.53 -10.35
N ALA A 48 -4.57 -4.63 -11.66
CA ALA A 48 -4.56 -3.47 -12.55
C ALA A 48 -5.83 -3.28 -13.40
N CYS A 49 -6.68 -4.30 -13.53
CA CYS A 49 -7.85 -4.25 -14.41
C CYS A 49 -9.17 -4.15 -13.64
N ASN A 50 -10.29 -4.04 -14.37
CA ASN A 50 -11.62 -3.91 -13.78
C ASN A 50 -12.08 -5.15 -13.05
N ASP A 51 -11.58 -6.32 -13.44
CA ASP A 51 -11.83 -7.62 -12.81
C ASP A 51 -10.71 -8.04 -11.84
N ALA A 52 -9.87 -7.12 -11.44
CA ALA A 52 -8.88 -7.35 -10.40
C ALA A 52 -9.53 -7.92 -9.14
N ALA A 53 -8.81 -8.81 -8.47
CA ALA A 53 -9.29 -9.39 -7.22
C ALA A 53 -9.75 -8.30 -6.26
N CYS A 54 -11.00 -8.40 -5.78
CA CYS A 54 -11.68 -7.41 -4.95
C CYS A 54 -11.64 -5.98 -5.51
N GLN A 55 -11.68 -5.84 -6.83
CA GLN A 55 -11.61 -4.57 -7.54
C GLN A 55 -10.43 -3.67 -7.12
N LEU A 56 -9.41 -4.22 -6.45
CA LEU A 56 -8.24 -3.46 -6.03
C LEU A 56 -7.35 -3.19 -7.24
N ASN A 57 -7.22 -1.93 -7.61
CA ASN A 57 -6.35 -1.50 -8.69
C ASN A 57 -5.11 -0.80 -8.11
N LEU A 58 -3.95 -1.41 -8.28
CA LEU A 58 -2.65 -0.87 -7.82
C LEU A 58 -1.81 -0.32 -8.98
N GLY A 59 -2.38 -0.27 -10.18
CA GLY A 59 -1.73 0.32 -11.36
C GLY A 59 -1.69 1.85 -11.36
N SER A 60 -2.46 2.49 -10.47
CA SER A 60 -2.43 3.94 -10.29
C SER A 60 -2.62 4.33 -8.82
N ALA A 61 -2.21 5.55 -8.51
CA ALA A 61 -2.39 6.16 -7.20
C ALA A 61 -3.87 6.24 -6.79
N GLU A 62 -4.71 6.62 -7.74
CA GLU A 62 -6.17 6.72 -7.57
C GLU A 62 -6.79 5.35 -7.31
N GLY A 63 -6.31 4.33 -8.01
CA GLY A 63 -6.74 2.95 -7.80
C GLY A 63 -6.37 2.45 -6.40
N ALA A 64 -5.16 2.70 -5.95
CA ALA A 64 -4.69 2.34 -4.62
C ALA A 64 -5.50 3.07 -3.52
N THR A 65 -5.76 4.36 -3.69
CA THR A 65 -6.54 5.18 -2.74
C THR A 65 -8.04 4.88 -2.79
N ARG A 66 -8.59 4.46 -3.95
CA ARG A 66 -9.95 3.93 -4.04
C ARG A 66 -10.14 2.78 -3.07
N GLY A 67 -9.15 1.88 -2.99
CA GLY A 67 -9.19 0.69 -2.16
C GLY A 67 -9.88 -0.49 -2.84
N ALA A 68 -10.40 -1.42 -2.03
CA ALA A 68 -10.97 -2.67 -2.46
C ALA A 68 -12.48 -2.78 -2.18
N SER A 69 -13.17 -3.65 -2.91
CA SER A 69 -14.58 -3.98 -2.70
C SER A 69 -14.81 -5.46 -3.00
N LYS A 70 -15.64 -6.13 -2.20
CA LYS A 70 -16.03 -7.54 -2.42
C LYS A 70 -17.14 -7.69 -3.47
N VAL A 71 -17.75 -6.58 -3.91
CA VAL A 71 -18.82 -6.65 -4.92
C VAL A 71 -18.22 -7.17 -6.23
N PRO A 72 -18.71 -8.29 -6.76
CA PRO A 72 -18.22 -8.84 -8.02
C PRO A 72 -18.61 -7.93 -9.18
N VAL A 73 -17.65 -7.54 -10.01
CA VAL A 73 -17.90 -6.75 -11.24
C VAL A 73 -18.25 -7.68 -12.39
N TYR A 74 -17.67 -8.85 -12.41
CA TYR A 74 -17.86 -9.88 -13.42
C TYR A 74 -18.32 -11.19 -12.77
N GLN A 75 -19.60 -11.48 -12.91
CA GLN A 75 -20.10 -12.85 -12.74
C GLN A 75 -20.41 -13.41 -14.12
N GLY A 76 -20.17 -14.70 -14.33
CA GLY A 76 -20.33 -15.33 -15.62
C GLY A 76 -21.75 -15.22 -16.22
N ASP A 77 -22.75 -15.12 -15.38
CA ASP A 77 -24.16 -14.99 -15.75
C ASP A 77 -24.69 -13.56 -15.81
N ARG A 78 -24.01 -12.58 -15.23
CA ARG A 78 -24.33 -11.13 -15.26
C ARG A 78 -25.82 -10.77 -15.24
N THR A 79 -26.57 -11.43 -14.42
CA THR A 79 -28.00 -11.17 -14.28
C THR A 79 -28.33 -9.99 -13.38
N THR A 80 -27.35 -9.50 -12.61
CA THR A 80 -27.53 -8.41 -11.65
C THR A 80 -26.80 -7.16 -12.13
N ALA A 81 -27.52 -6.01 -12.13
CA ALA A 81 -26.92 -4.72 -12.41
C ALA A 81 -25.95 -4.31 -11.27
N VAL A 82 -24.73 -3.98 -11.61
CA VAL A 82 -23.70 -3.50 -10.68
C VAL A 82 -23.45 -2.02 -10.95
N ALA A 83 -23.39 -1.21 -9.89
CA ALA A 83 -23.07 0.21 -10.03
C ALA A 83 -21.67 0.38 -10.65
N PRO A 84 -21.49 1.32 -11.57
CA PRO A 84 -20.21 1.55 -12.21
C PRO A 84 -19.16 2.03 -11.19
N THR A 85 -17.93 1.56 -11.36
CA THR A 85 -16.82 1.81 -10.42
C THR A 85 -15.53 2.23 -11.14
N ARG A 86 -15.68 2.97 -12.27
CA ARG A 86 -14.55 3.44 -13.06
C ARG A 86 -13.80 4.53 -12.29
N ILE A 87 -12.50 4.35 -12.16
CA ILE A 87 -11.62 5.34 -11.56
C ILE A 87 -11.72 6.64 -12.39
N PHE A 88 -11.74 7.80 -11.75
CA PHE A 88 -11.90 9.15 -12.29
C PHE A 88 -13.34 9.56 -12.68
N TYR A 89 -14.24 8.62 -12.96
CA TYR A 89 -15.57 8.94 -13.49
C TYR A 89 -16.69 8.78 -12.47
N ASP A 90 -16.69 7.67 -11.74
CA ASP A 90 -17.87 7.25 -10.95
C ASP A 90 -17.81 7.69 -9.49
N ALA A 91 -16.71 8.28 -9.05
CA ALA A 91 -16.58 8.95 -7.76
C ALA A 91 -15.41 9.95 -7.75
N LYS A 92 -15.57 11.00 -6.97
CA LYS A 92 -14.58 12.07 -6.77
C LYS A 92 -14.05 12.01 -5.34
N GLY A 93 -12.91 11.35 -5.18
CA GLY A 93 -12.24 11.26 -3.89
C GLY A 93 -12.67 10.08 -3.02
N GLN A 94 -11.95 9.93 -1.92
CA GLN A 94 -12.03 8.71 -1.08
C GLN A 94 -13.40 8.51 -0.44
N GLN A 95 -14.04 9.58 0.04
CA GLN A 95 -15.32 9.48 0.75
C GLN A 95 -16.44 8.92 -0.14
N GLU A 96 -16.49 9.32 -1.41
CA GLU A 96 -17.48 8.79 -2.34
C GLU A 96 -17.24 7.31 -2.63
N TRP A 97 -15.99 6.88 -2.69
CA TRP A 97 -15.64 5.46 -2.80
C TRP A 97 -16.07 4.67 -1.56
N ARG A 98 -15.89 5.24 -0.34
CA ARG A 98 -16.41 4.61 0.90
C ARG A 98 -17.92 4.45 0.86
N ASN A 99 -18.64 5.46 0.37
CA ASN A 99 -20.12 5.41 0.20
C ASN A 99 -20.56 4.36 -0.84
N LYS A 100 -19.68 4.00 -1.79
CA LYS A 100 -19.90 2.91 -2.76
C LYS A 100 -19.47 1.52 -2.23
N GLY A 101 -19.08 1.40 -0.98
CA GLY A 101 -18.69 0.14 -0.35
C GLY A 101 -17.23 -0.27 -0.56
N PHE A 102 -16.40 0.62 -1.09
CA PHE A 102 -14.94 0.40 -1.09
C PHE A 102 -14.36 0.66 0.29
N TYR A 103 -13.47 -0.21 0.74
CA TYR A 103 -12.71 -0.03 1.98
C TYR A 103 -11.24 0.26 1.67
N SER A 104 -10.60 1.06 2.53
CA SER A 104 -9.18 1.35 2.39
C SER A 104 -8.34 0.11 2.68
N VAL A 105 -7.31 -0.10 1.87
CA VAL A 105 -6.26 -1.08 2.12
C VAL A 105 -4.98 -0.43 2.63
N LEU A 106 -4.90 0.90 2.55
CA LEU A 106 -3.70 1.69 2.88
C LEU A 106 -3.75 2.29 4.29
N ASP A 107 -4.96 2.50 4.83
CA ASP A 107 -5.13 3.19 6.11
C ASP A 107 -5.09 2.20 7.28
N ALA A 108 -4.41 2.59 8.34
CA ALA A 108 -4.48 1.89 9.61
C ALA A 108 -5.90 1.98 10.22
N GLN A 109 -6.33 0.95 10.92
CA GLN A 109 -7.64 0.86 11.56
C GLN A 109 -7.47 0.87 13.08
N GLY A 110 -7.52 2.03 13.70
CA GLY A 110 -7.22 2.18 15.13
C GLY A 110 -5.81 1.70 15.47
N ALA A 111 -5.68 0.69 16.31
CA ALA A 111 -4.40 0.07 16.66
C ALA A 111 -3.89 -0.96 15.61
N GLN A 112 -4.70 -1.30 14.59
CA GLN A 112 -4.33 -2.28 13.58
C GLN A 112 -3.62 -1.60 12.40
N ALA A 113 -2.53 -2.21 11.93
CA ALA A 113 -1.85 -1.79 10.72
C ALA A 113 -2.78 -1.87 9.49
N ALA A 114 -2.45 -1.13 8.44
CA ALA A 114 -3.16 -1.14 7.17
C ALA A 114 -3.36 -2.58 6.65
N LEU A 115 -4.48 -2.85 6.00
CA LEU A 115 -4.78 -4.19 5.48
C LEU A 115 -3.68 -4.67 4.52
N MET A 116 -3.18 -3.80 3.64
CA MET A 116 -2.06 -4.14 2.76
C MET A 116 -0.83 -4.57 3.55
N ALA A 117 -0.47 -3.88 4.65
CA ALA A 117 0.66 -4.25 5.49
C ALA A 117 0.51 -5.66 6.07
N ARG A 118 -0.70 -5.99 6.55
CA ARG A 118 -1.01 -7.29 7.15
C ARG A 118 -1.04 -8.41 6.10
N MET A 119 -1.54 -8.15 4.89
CA MET A 119 -1.52 -9.11 3.78
C MET A 119 -0.09 -9.38 3.29
N LEU A 120 0.76 -8.36 3.24
CA LEU A 120 2.17 -8.51 2.92
C LEU A 120 2.95 -9.26 4.00
N GLU A 121 2.65 -9.02 5.27
CA GLU A 121 3.21 -9.77 6.40
C GLU A 121 2.85 -11.25 6.33
N LEU A 122 1.57 -11.57 6.03
CA LEU A 122 1.12 -12.94 5.86
C LEU A 122 1.88 -13.64 4.73
N GLY A 123 2.07 -12.97 3.59
CA GLY A 123 2.82 -13.53 2.45
C GLY A 123 4.32 -13.67 2.73
N HIS A 124 4.90 -12.75 3.50
CA HIS A 124 6.30 -12.80 3.89
C HIS A 124 6.59 -13.89 4.90
N SER A 125 5.67 -14.12 5.85
CA SER A 125 5.81 -15.15 6.89
C SER A 125 5.55 -16.57 6.37
N ALA A 126 4.79 -16.73 5.29
CA ALA A 126 4.46 -18.02 4.70
C ALA A 126 4.64 -18.01 3.16
N PRO A 127 5.87 -17.80 2.66
CA PRO A 127 6.11 -17.66 1.23
C PRO A 127 5.84 -18.96 0.49
N LEU A 128 5.18 -18.85 -0.67
CA LEU A 128 5.07 -19.98 -1.61
C LEU A 128 6.42 -20.24 -2.28
N THR A 129 6.76 -21.52 -2.48
CA THR A 129 8.00 -21.89 -3.14
C THR A 129 7.96 -21.45 -4.61
N PRO A 130 8.92 -20.63 -5.07
CA PRO A 130 8.96 -20.20 -6.47
C PRO A 130 9.04 -21.39 -7.43
N ASN A 131 8.31 -21.33 -8.55
CA ASN A 131 8.24 -22.35 -9.59
C ASN A 131 7.74 -23.73 -9.13
N ALA A 132 7.21 -23.86 -7.91
CA ALA A 132 6.54 -25.09 -7.48
C ALA A 132 5.06 -25.09 -7.92
N LYS A 133 4.47 -26.29 -7.96
CA LYS A 133 3.00 -26.41 -8.12
C LYS A 133 2.33 -25.68 -6.94
N LEU A 134 1.33 -24.86 -7.24
CA LEU A 134 0.51 -24.24 -6.19
C LEU A 134 -0.23 -25.33 -5.39
N PRO A 135 -0.45 -25.09 -4.08
CA PRO A 135 -1.37 -25.91 -3.30
C PRO A 135 -2.74 -26.02 -3.98
N GLU A 136 -3.37 -27.18 -3.88
CA GLU A 136 -4.64 -27.45 -4.59
C GLU A 136 -5.82 -26.63 -4.05
N ASP A 137 -5.71 -26.13 -2.84
CA ASP A 137 -6.66 -25.24 -2.16
C ASP A 137 -6.54 -23.78 -2.62
N ILE A 138 -5.46 -23.41 -3.32
CA ILE A 138 -5.29 -22.06 -3.88
C ILE A 138 -5.85 -21.99 -5.30
N VAL A 139 -6.97 -21.26 -5.46
CA VAL A 139 -7.63 -21.08 -6.74
C VAL A 139 -7.32 -19.71 -7.34
N LEU A 140 -6.76 -19.70 -8.54
CA LEU A 140 -6.42 -18.47 -9.31
C LEU A 140 -7.31 -18.34 -10.56
N GLY A 141 -8.56 -18.73 -10.49
CA GLY A 141 -9.49 -18.65 -11.62
C GLY A 141 -10.16 -17.28 -11.77
N LEU A 142 -10.61 -16.93 -12.98
CA LEU A 142 -11.38 -15.71 -13.25
C LEU A 142 -12.72 -15.67 -12.49
N ASN A 143 -13.31 -16.83 -12.20
CA ASN A 143 -14.59 -16.95 -11.49
C ASN A 143 -14.41 -17.31 -10.02
N ARG A 144 -13.24 -17.10 -9.45
CA ARG A 144 -13.02 -17.38 -8.02
C ARG A 144 -13.89 -16.44 -7.17
N GLU A 145 -14.32 -16.93 -6.03
CA GLU A 145 -14.95 -16.06 -5.03
C GLU A 145 -13.99 -14.94 -4.57
N ASN A 146 -14.55 -13.77 -4.31
CA ASN A 146 -13.80 -12.66 -3.74
C ASN A 146 -13.59 -12.90 -2.24
N VAL A 147 -12.66 -13.78 -1.90
CA VAL A 147 -12.33 -14.17 -0.52
C VAL A 147 -11.45 -13.16 0.22
N CYS A 148 -10.97 -12.11 -0.47
CA CYS A 148 -10.13 -11.11 0.19
C CYS A 148 -10.83 -10.49 1.39
N PRO A 149 -10.13 -10.32 2.53
CA PRO A 149 -10.75 -9.80 3.74
C PRO A 149 -11.00 -8.30 3.64
N ALA A 150 -12.10 -7.82 4.22
CA ALA A 150 -12.14 -6.44 4.69
C ALA A 150 -11.24 -6.28 5.93
N PRO A 151 -10.87 -5.03 6.32
CA PRO A 151 -9.93 -4.83 7.43
C PRO A 151 -10.30 -5.54 8.74
N GLY A 152 -11.59 -5.57 9.09
CA GLY A 152 -12.08 -6.27 10.30
C GLY A 152 -12.10 -7.80 10.20
N GLU A 153 -12.03 -8.35 9.00
CA GLU A 153 -12.13 -9.80 8.75
C GLU A 153 -10.75 -10.48 8.64
N PHE A 154 -9.67 -9.70 8.60
CA PHE A 154 -8.34 -10.21 8.32
C PHE A 154 -7.91 -11.35 9.26
N ASN A 155 -8.22 -11.28 10.55
CA ASN A 155 -7.76 -12.31 11.48
C ASN A 155 -8.42 -13.67 11.18
N ALA A 156 -9.70 -13.69 10.85
CA ALA A 156 -10.39 -14.91 10.42
C ALA A 156 -9.85 -15.41 9.08
N TYR A 157 -9.61 -14.49 8.14
CA TYR A 157 -8.99 -14.81 6.86
C TYR A 157 -7.62 -15.46 7.04
N ALA A 158 -6.72 -14.87 7.82
CA ALA A 158 -5.38 -15.39 8.02
C ALA A 158 -5.35 -16.77 8.68
N GLN A 159 -6.36 -17.08 9.52
CA GLN A 159 -6.51 -18.40 10.12
C GLN A 159 -6.97 -19.46 9.10
N SER A 160 -7.90 -19.11 8.21
CA SER A 160 -8.45 -20.02 7.21
C SER A 160 -7.59 -20.11 5.93
N HIS A 161 -6.82 -19.09 5.62
CA HIS A 161 -5.99 -18.95 4.42
C HIS A 161 -4.52 -18.59 4.76
N PRO A 162 -3.81 -19.39 5.58
CA PRO A 162 -2.50 -19.03 6.12
C PRO A 162 -1.40 -18.90 5.05
N LYS A 163 -1.63 -19.40 3.84
CA LYS A 163 -0.70 -19.33 2.70
C LYS A 163 -1.12 -18.35 1.62
N GLU A 164 -2.21 -17.63 1.83
CA GLU A 164 -2.78 -16.72 0.82
C GLU A 164 -2.52 -15.24 1.15
N GLY A 165 -1.34 -14.96 1.69
CA GLY A 165 -0.83 -13.59 1.79
C GLY A 165 -0.40 -13.04 0.44
N MET A 166 -0.01 -11.76 0.40
CA MET A 166 0.40 -11.08 -0.83
C MET A 166 1.92 -10.84 -0.85
N PRO A 167 2.51 -10.87 -2.06
CA PRO A 167 1.95 -11.22 -3.36
C PRO A 167 1.69 -12.73 -3.49
N LEU A 168 0.51 -13.09 -4.01
CA LEU A 168 0.12 -14.50 -4.16
C LEU A 168 0.60 -15.04 -5.52
N ALA A 169 1.19 -16.25 -5.50
CA ALA A 169 1.57 -17.02 -6.69
C ALA A 169 2.61 -16.35 -7.62
N VAL A 170 3.30 -15.33 -7.13
CA VAL A 170 4.46 -14.71 -7.79
C VAL A 170 5.64 -14.69 -6.83
N THR A 171 6.84 -14.40 -7.35
CA THR A 171 8.01 -14.23 -6.49
C THR A 171 7.76 -13.14 -5.44
N GLY A 172 7.95 -13.46 -4.17
CA GLY A 172 7.77 -12.54 -3.05
C GLY A 172 8.60 -11.25 -3.17
N LEU A 173 8.31 -10.30 -2.31
CA LEU A 173 9.13 -9.11 -2.19
C LEU A 173 10.50 -9.49 -1.62
N THR A 174 11.55 -8.77 -2.05
CA THR A 174 12.81 -8.80 -1.33
C THR A 174 12.65 -8.12 0.03
N ASP A 175 13.55 -8.41 0.99
CA ASP A 175 13.49 -7.75 2.32
C ASP A 175 13.51 -6.23 2.22
N GLN A 176 14.27 -5.69 1.26
CA GLN A 176 14.30 -4.26 0.98
C GLN A 176 12.96 -3.73 0.47
N GLN A 177 12.34 -4.40 -0.52
CA GLN A 177 11.04 -4.03 -1.04
C GLN A 177 9.97 -4.11 0.05
N TYR A 178 9.96 -5.20 0.83
CA TYR A 178 9.05 -5.41 1.94
C TYR A 178 9.17 -4.29 2.98
N SER A 179 10.38 -4.03 3.46
CA SER A 179 10.64 -2.99 4.46
C SER A 179 10.26 -1.58 3.93
N THR A 180 10.51 -1.30 2.65
CA THR A 180 10.14 -0.02 2.03
C THR A 180 8.63 0.18 2.01
N VAL A 181 7.85 -0.82 1.58
CA VAL A 181 6.38 -0.74 1.55
C VAL A 181 5.80 -0.66 2.95
N GLN A 182 6.30 -1.46 3.90
CA GLN A 182 5.84 -1.42 5.29
C GLN A 182 6.09 -0.05 5.93
N THR A 183 7.27 0.53 5.69
CA THR A 183 7.61 1.86 6.21
C THR A 183 6.71 2.94 5.59
N TRP A 184 6.47 2.88 4.28
CA TRP A 184 5.54 3.80 3.60
C TRP A 184 4.12 3.73 4.18
N LEU A 185 3.59 2.53 4.39
CA LEU A 185 2.28 2.31 5.00
C LEU A 185 2.24 2.86 6.44
N ALA A 186 3.29 2.61 7.24
CA ALA A 186 3.40 3.15 8.59
C ALA A 186 3.50 4.69 8.64
N GLN A 187 4.04 5.31 7.60
CA GLN A 187 4.10 6.77 7.43
C GLN A 187 2.77 7.38 6.91
N GLY A 188 1.71 6.57 6.78
CA GLY A 188 0.38 7.00 6.34
C GLY A 188 0.19 6.94 4.83
N ALA A 189 0.97 6.12 4.13
CA ALA A 189 0.79 5.79 2.71
C ALA A 189 0.57 7.01 1.81
N LYS A 190 1.33 8.08 2.03
CA LYS A 190 1.21 9.31 1.26
C LYS A 190 1.52 9.06 -0.21
N VAL A 191 0.63 9.50 -1.07
CA VAL A 191 0.78 9.45 -2.51
C VAL A 191 1.20 10.82 -2.99
N ASP A 192 2.44 10.94 -3.40
CA ASP A 192 2.97 12.10 -4.11
C ASP A 192 2.62 11.92 -5.60
N GLN A 193 1.52 12.48 -6.01
CA GLN A 193 1.24 12.65 -7.41
C GLN A 193 2.18 13.75 -7.94
N GLN A 194 3.27 13.34 -8.55
CA GLN A 194 3.88 14.24 -9.53
C GLN A 194 2.86 14.33 -10.67
N ALA A 195 2.21 15.49 -10.78
CA ALA A 195 1.47 15.80 -11.98
C ALA A 195 2.43 15.53 -13.15
N ILE A 196 2.19 14.46 -13.90
CA ILE A 196 2.91 14.18 -15.13
C ILE A 196 2.57 15.38 -16.01
N LYS A 197 3.49 16.35 -16.10
CA LYS A 197 3.32 17.45 -17.02
C LYS A 197 3.49 16.82 -18.40
N PRO A 198 2.45 16.82 -19.24
CA PRO A 198 2.58 16.27 -20.56
C PRO A 198 3.71 17.00 -21.29
N THR A 199 4.48 16.28 -22.08
CA THR A 199 5.43 16.88 -23.00
C THR A 199 4.70 17.84 -23.95
N ALA A 200 5.39 18.76 -24.58
CA ALA A 200 4.76 19.70 -25.53
C ALA A 200 4.00 18.97 -26.65
N VAL A 201 4.48 17.81 -27.09
CA VAL A 201 3.82 16.96 -28.10
C VAL A 201 2.54 16.34 -27.53
N GLU A 202 2.57 15.77 -26.34
CA GLU A 202 1.39 15.21 -25.68
C GLU A 202 0.34 16.28 -25.35
N ALA A 203 0.77 17.47 -24.92
CA ALA A 203 -0.13 18.59 -24.67
C ALA A 203 -0.85 19.05 -25.95
N ALA A 204 -0.14 19.08 -27.10
CA ALA A 204 -0.75 19.40 -28.38
C ALA A 204 -1.76 18.33 -28.85
N GLN A 205 -1.45 17.05 -28.65
CA GLN A 205 -2.37 15.94 -28.95
C GLN A 205 -3.61 15.96 -28.05
N ILE A 206 -3.45 16.25 -26.77
CA ILE A 206 -4.57 16.40 -25.84
C ILE A 206 -5.49 17.54 -26.28
N ALA A 207 -4.94 18.70 -26.64
CA ALA A 207 -5.69 19.85 -27.11
C ALA A 207 -6.48 19.54 -28.41
N GLU A 208 -5.86 18.82 -29.36
CA GLU A 208 -6.53 18.36 -30.57
C GLU A 208 -7.71 17.42 -30.25
N TRP A 209 -7.54 16.49 -29.35
CA TRP A 209 -8.60 15.58 -28.93
C TRP A 209 -9.74 16.31 -28.19
N GLU A 210 -9.42 17.25 -27.30
CA GLU A 210 -10.42 18.07 -26.64
C GLU A 210 -11.25 18.87 -27.63
N GLU A 211 -10.64 19.43 -28.67
CA GLU A 211 -11.35 20.12 -29.75
C GLU A 211 -12.28 19.17 -30.53
N LEU A 212 -11.84 17.94 -30.81
CA LEU A 212 -12.66 16.93 -31.50
C LEU A 212 -13.87 16.46 -30.68
N PHE A 213 -13.69 16.34 -29.35
CA PHE A 213 -14.77 15.88 -28.45
C PHE A 213 -15.76 17.00 -28.08
N ASN A 214 -15.41 18.26 -28.27
CA ASN A 214 -16.26 19.42 -28.01
C ASN A 214 -17.05 19.93 -29.24
N ARG A 215 -16.87 19.28 -30.39
CA ARG A 215 -17.65 19.54 -31.63
C ARG A 215 -18.91 18.67 -31.70
#